data_f9d21e1ad4e8505a84aed4e818d8d3bd
#
_entry.id   f9d21e1ad4e8505a84aed4e818d8d3bd
#
_cell.length_a   1.000
_cell.length_b   1.000
_cell.length_c   1.000
_cell.angle_alpha   90.00
_cell.angle_beta   90.00
_cell.angle_gamma   90.00
#
_symmetry.space_group_name_H-M   'P 1'
#
loop_
_entity.id
_entity.type
_entity.pdbx_description
1 polymer ?
#
loop_
_entity_poly.entity_id
_entity_poly.type
_entity_poly.pdbx_seq_one_letter_code
_entity_poly.pdbx_strand_id
1 'polypeptide(L)'
;MKKKRAVAGGLLLVLGIAQSVSAGTTTVTYHVDPSYMVLVPANTTIPFNEESVNYGKICVEEAQIEEGKCIQVELISDKKLKNQSGKEGEIPYEILADTTAFTKARYTTAGEETVLGITIDRESWKKAPSGSYADTVIFQISYVDATD
;
A
#
# COMPACT_ATOMS: atom_id res chain seq x y z
N MET A 1 -5.33 -9.05 -12.22
CA MET A 1 -6.00 -10.06 -13.06
C MET A 1 -5.41 -11.43 -12.79
N LYS A 2 -6.23 -12.38 -12.38
CA LYS A 2 -5.77 -13.73 -12.00
C LYS A 2 -5.64 -14.60 -13.26
N LYS A 3 -4.44 -15.06 -13.56
CA LYS A 3 -4.23 -16.09 -14.57
C LYS A 3 -4.16 -17.45 -13.90
N LYS A 4 -5.09 -18.30 -14.20
CA LYS A 4 -5.09 -19.69 -13.75
C LYS A 4 -4.52 -20.57 -14.85
N ARG A 5 -3.47 -21.30 -14.56
CA ARG A 5 -2.96 -22.33 -15.43
C ARG A 5 -3.09 -23.68 -14.75
N ALA A 6 -3.85 -24.56 -15.36
CA ALA A 6 -3.88 -25.97 -14.98
C ALA A 6 -3.02 -26.74 -15.97
N VAL A 7 -2.04 -27.47 -15.46
CA VAL A 7 -1.21 -28.37 -16.27
C VAL A 7 -1.44 -29.79 -15.76
N ALA A 8 -2.00 -30.62 -16.61
CA ALA A 8 -2.14 -32.06 -16.32
C ALA A 8 -0.84 -32.78 -16.67
N GLY A 9 -0.20 -33.41 -15.69
CA GLY A 9 0.93 -34.31 -15.91
C GLY A 9 0.50 -35.61 -16.56
N GLY A 10 1.42 -36.26 -17.27
CA GLY A 10 1.13 -37.38 -18.14
C GLY A 10 0.41 -38.56 -17.49
N LEU A 11 -0.53 -39.12 -18.17
CA LEU A 11 -1.20 -40.40 -17.85
C LEU A 11 -0.41 -41.55 -18.48
N LEU A 12 0.09 -42.47 -17.69
CA LEU A 12 0.72 -43.69 -18.18
C LEU A 12 -0.26 -44.82 -18.10
N LEU A 13 -0.72 -45.30 -19.26
CA LEU A 13 -1.52 -46.49 -19.38
C LEU A 13 -0.65 -47.63 -19.89
N VAL A 14 -0.42 -48.65 -19.08
CA VAL A 14 0.31 -49.84 -19.46
C VAL A 14 -0.68 -50.97 -19.77
N LEU A 15 -0.82 -51.29 -21.03
CA LEU A 15 -1.57 -52.43 -21.51
C LEU A 15 -0.62 -53.61 -21.66
N GLY A 16 -0.46 -54.40 -20.62
CA GLY A 16 0.32 -55.64 -20.65
C GLY A 16 -0.59 -56.86 -20.65
N ILE A 17 -0.10 -57.97 -21.24
CA ILE A 17 -0.79 -59.26 -21.24
C ILE A 17 -0.80 -59.89 -19.84
N ALA A 18 0.07 -59.49 -18.97
CA ALA A 18 0.03 -59.85 -17.57
C ALA A 18 -0.98 -58.97 -16.84
N GLN A 19 -1.89 -59.58 -16.10
CA GLN A 19 -2.99 -58.96 -15.37
C GLN A 19 -2.56 -57.98 -14.26
N SER A 20 -1.51 -57.21 -14.47
CA SER A 20 -1.09 -56.19 -13.54
C SER A 20 -1.76 -54.87 -13.91
N VAL A 21 -2.68 -54.41 -13.09
CA VAL A 21 -3.26 -53.07 -13.20
C VAL A 21 -2.23 -52.09 -12.61
N SER A 22 -1.59 -51.32 -13.47
CA SER A 22 -0.73 -50.23 -13.04
C SER A 22 -1.59 -49.00 -12.80
N ALA A 23 -1.50 -48.48 -11.55
CA ALA A 23 -2.16 -47.20 -11.24
C ALA A 23 -1.44 -46.06 -11.96
N GLY A 24 -2.16 -45.30 -12.77
CA GLY A 24 -1.63 -44.06 -13.36
C GLY A 24 -1.61 -42.95 -12.34
N THR A 25 -0.57 -42.10 -12.41
CA THR A 25 -0.45 -40.93 -11.57
C THR A 25 -0.66 -39.70 -12.42
N THR A 26 -1.52 -38.79 -11.98
CA THR A 26 -1.77 -37.50 -12.65
C THR A 26 -1.41 -36.38 -11.68
N THR A 27 -0.62 -35.42 -12.14
CA THR A 27 -0.30 -34.23 -11.40
C THR A 27 -1.10 -33.06 -11.98
N VAL A 28 -1.82 -32.38 -11.12
CA VAL A 28 -2.49 -31.13 -11.47
C VAL A 28 -1.73 -29.99 -10.83
N THR A 29 -1.25 -29.07 -11.64
CA THR A 29 -0.52 -27.88 -11.18
C THR A 29 -1.37 -26.65 -11.38
N TYR A 30 -1.38 -25.80 -10.39
CA TYR A 30 -2.15 -24.57 -10.38
C TYR A 30 -1.30 -23.44 -9.82
N HIS A 31 -1.30 -22.29 -10.50
CA HIS A 31 -0.62 -21.10 -10.05
C HIS A 31 -1.62 -19.96 -9.89
N VAL A 32 -1.52 -19.24 -8.78
CA VAL A 32 -2.31 -18.05 -8.51
C VAL A 32 -1.34 -16.87 -8.39
N ASP A 33 -1.49 -15.91 -9.28
CA ASP A 33 -0.69 -14.68 -9.19
C ASP A 33 -1.10 -13.88 -7.94
N PRO A 34 -0.16 -13.24 -7.25
CA PRO A 34 -0.49 -12.38 -6.12
C PRO A 34 -1.38 -11.21 -6.57
N SER A 35 -2.33 -10.86 -5.73
CA SER A 35 -3.20 -9.72 -5.95
C SER A 35 -3.50 -9.02 -4.64
N TYR A 36 -3.54 -7.69 -4.68
CA TYR A 36 -3.85 -6.87 -3.51
C TYR A 36 -4.51 -5.57 -3.93
N MET A 37 -5.27 -5.00 -3.00
CA MET A 37 -5.88 -3.70 -3.15
C MET A 37 -5.62 -2.88 -1.89
N VAL A 38 -5.05 -1.70 -2.08
CA VAL A 38 -4.75 -0.76 -1.01
C VAL A 38 -5.45 0.56 -1.29
N LEU A 39 -6.21 1.05 -0.33
CA LEU A 39 -6.75 2.39 -0.34
C LEU A 39 -5.82 3.32 0.42
N VAL A 40 -5.60 4.50 -0.12
CA VAL A 40 -4.80 5.56 0.50
C VAL A 40 -5.68 6.78 0.77
N PRO A 41 -5.29 7.71 1.66
CA PRO A 41 -6.05 8.90 1.93
C PRO A 41 -6.40 9.70 0.67
N ALA A 42 -7.62 10.20 0.61
CA ALA A 42 -8.06 11.11 -0.43
C ALA A 42 -7.45 12.51 -0.25
N ASN A 43 -7.60 13.34 -1.28
CA ASN A 43 -7.25 14.76 -1.16
C ASN A 43 -7.97 15.39 0.03
N THR A 44 -7.25 16.19 0.80
CA THR A 44 -7.82 16.87 1.95
C THR A 44 -7.49 18.35 1.94
N THR A 45 -8.35 19.13 2.58
CA THR A 45 -8.15 20.56 2.80
C THR A 45 -7.89 20.80 4.28
N ILE A 46 -6.81 21.52 4.58
CA ILE A 46 -6.48 21.88 5.94
C ILE A 46 -7.10 23.26 6.24
N PRO A 47 -8.02 23.37 7.21
CA PRO A 47 -8.58 24.65 7.58
C PRO A 47 -7.50 25.58 8.16
N PHE A 48 -7.67 26.87 7.93
CA PHE A 48 -6.74 27.87 8.44
C PHE A 48 -6.62 27.82 9.97
N ASN A 49 -5.42 27.88 10.49
CA ASN A 49 -5.08 27.80 11.91
C ASN A 49 -5.34 26.45 12.60
N GLU A 50 -5.74 25.42 11.89
CA GLU A 50 -5.83 24.07 12.48
C GLU A 50 -4.43 23.49 12.70
N GLU A 51 -4.18 23.03 13.90
CA GLU A 51 -2.91 22.40 14.29
C GLU A 51 -2.93 20.90 14.10
N SER A 52 -4.11 20.29 14.01
CA SER A 52 -4.28 18.86 13.84
C SER A 52 -5.51 18.57 12.99
N VAL A 53 -5.31 17.80 11.95
CA VAL A 53 -6.37 17.42 11.00
C VAL A 53 -6.33 15.92 10.75
N ASN A 54 -7.49 15.28 10.69
CA ASN A 54 -7.59 13.90 10.24
C ASN A 54 -7.29 13.86 8.74
N TYR A 55 -6.27 13.08 8.35
CA TYR A 55 -5.92 12.92 6.95
C TYR A 55 -6.68 11.76 6.28
N GLY A 56 -7.01 10.75 7.03
CA GLY A 56 -7.63 9.53 6.54
C GLY A 56 -6.84 8.31 6.96
N LYS A 57 -6.95 7.25 6.19
CA LYS A 57 -6.26 6.00 6.50
C LYS A 57 -5.74 5.29 5.26
N ILE A 58 -4.67 4.53 5.44
CA ILE A 58 -4.27 3.47 4.53
C ILE A 58 -5.03 2.22 4.96
N CYS A 59 -5.66 1.53 4.03
CA CYS A 59 -6.40 0.31 4.32
C CYS A 59 -6.13 -0.74 3.24
N VAL A 60 -5.79 -1.95 3.65
CA VAL A 60 -5.67 -3.10 2.75
C VAL A 60 -7.03 -3.78 2.64
N GLU A 61 -7.69 -3.64 1.50
CA GLU A 61 -8.99 -4.27 1.27
C GLU A 61 -8.87 -5.71 0.79
N GLU A 62 -7.88 -5.98 -0.05
CA GLU A 62 -7.59 -7.33 -0.53
C GLU A 62 -6.10 -7.62 -0.39
N ALA A 63 -5.78 -8.83 0.05
CA ALA A 63 -4.42 -9.32 0.12
C ALA A 63 -4.40 -10.83 -0.15
N GLN A 64 -4.02 -11.19 -1.36
CA GLN A 64 -3.70 -12.55 -1.75
C GLN A 64 -2.23 -12.55 -2.16
N ILE A 65 -1.37 -12.78 -1.19
CA ILE A 65 0.07 -12.63 -1.33
C ILE A 65 0.79 -13.94 -0.97
N GLU A 66 2.02 -14.06 -1.41
CA GLU A 66 2.86 -15.20 -1.12
C GLU A 66 3.39 -15.16 0.31
N GLU A 67 3.64 -16.33 0.87
CA GLU A 67 4.33 -16.44 2.16
C GLU A 67 5.72 -15.79 2.09
N GLY A 68 6.08 -15.04 3.12
CA GLY A 68 7.34 -14.29 3.18
C GLY A 68 7.36 -12.99 2.42
N LYS A 69 6.24 -12.57 1.80
CA LYS A 69 6.07 -11.29 1.12
C LYS A 69 5.17 -10.35 1.91
N CYS A 70 5.26 -9.08 1.62
CA CYS A 70 4.36 -8.07 2.17
C CYS A 70 4.10 -6.95 1.17
N ILE A 71 3.03 -6.22 1.43
CA ILE A 71 2.69 -4.98 0.74
C ILE A 71 3.31 -3.83 1.53
N GLN A 72 4.20 -3.08 0.92
CA GLN A 72 4.81 -1.91 1.54
C GLN A 72 4.19 -0.65 0.97
N VAL A 73 3.79 0.25 1.86
CA VAL A 73 3.34 1.60 1.50
C VAL A 73 4.32 2.60 2.08
N GLU A 74 4.96 3.37 1.24
CA GLU A 74 5.96 4.35 1.61
C GLU A 74 5.45 5.76 1.27
N LEU A 75 5.65 6.69 2.21
CA LEU A 75 5.29 8.09 2.04
C LEU A 75 6.42 8.85 1.38
N ILE A 76 6.10 9.55 0.29
CA ILE A 76 7.01 10.47 -0.38
C ILE A 76 6.39 11.86 -0.37
N SER A 77 7.00 12.77 0.36
CA SER A 77 6.60 14.17 0.48
C SER A 77 7.75 14.96 1.10
N ASP A 78 7.94 16.20 0.69
CA ASP A 78 8.85 17.12 1.36
C ASP A 78 8.21 17.76 2.61
N LYS A 79 6.93 17.46 2.85
CA LYS A 79 6.17 17.91 4.02
C LYS A 79 6.14 19.43 4.19
N LYS A 80 5.98 20.10 3.08
CA LYS A 80 5.91 21.56 3.01
C LYS A 80 4.78 21.98 2.08
N LEU A 81 3.81 22.68 2.64
CA LEU A 81 2.81 23.37 1.85
C LEU A 81 3.46 24.60 1.21
N LYS A 82 3.41 24.71 -0.11
CA LYS A 82 4.02 25.79 -0.87
C LYS A 82 2.98 26.78 -1.35
N ASN A 83 3.33 28.07 -1.28
CA ASN A 83 2.46 29.13 -1.77
C ASN A 83 2.25 28.98 -3.29
N GLN A 84 1.00 28.96 -3.71
CA GLN A 84 0.61 28.73 -5.11
C GLN A 84 0.57 30.02 -5.97
N SER A 85 0.74 31.19 -5.36
CA SER A 85 0.72 32.46 -6.06
C SER A 85 2.07 32.90 -6.64
N GLY A 86 3.08 32.04 -6.59
CA GLY A 86 4.44 32.36 -7.03
C GLY A 86 5.25 33.21 -6.07
N LYS A 87 4.69 33.51 -4.89
CA LYS A 87 5.41 34.18 -3.81
C LYS A 87 6.16 33.16 -2.96
N GLU A 88 7.25 33.60 -2.34
CA GLU A 88 7.91 32.80 -1.35
C GLU A 88 6.98 32.55 -0.15
N GLY A 89 7.02 31.36 0.39
CA GLY A 89 6.26 30.98 1.56
C GLY A 89 6.04 29.46 1.59
N GLU A 90 6.41 28.87 2.71
CA GLU A 90 6.23 27.45 2.98
C GLU A 90 5.63 27.28 4.37
N ILE A 91 4.76 26.30 4.52
CA ILE A 91 4.23 25.89 5.82
C ILE A 91 4.65 24.44 6.02
N PRO A 92 5.63 24.17 6.87
CA PRO A 92 6.03 22.80 7.20
C PRO A 92 4.93 22.09 7.98
N TYR A 93 4.76 20.80 7.71
CA TYR A 93 3.79 19.95 8.39
C TYR A 93 4.35 18.55 8.62
N GLU A 94 3.72 17.78 9.48
CA GLU A 94 4.02 16.37 9.69
C GLU A 94 2.80 15.50 9.41
N ILE A 95 3.06 14.30 8.91
CA ILE A 95 2.06 13.24 8.78
C ILE A 95 2.39 12.19 9.84
N LEU A 96 1.44 11.98 10.73
CA LEU A 96 1.60 11.07 11.87
C LEU A 96 0.72 9.83 11.72
N ALA A 97 1.27 8.70 12.09
CA ALA A 97 0.50 7.52 12.44
C ALA A 97 0.48 7.45 13.96
N ASP A 98 -0.69 7.64 14.54
CA ASP A 98 -0.85 7.83 15.98
C ASP A 98 -0.05 9.08 16.44
N THR A 99 1.01 8.92 17.19
CA THR A 99 1.89 10.01 17.67
C THR A 99 3.26 10.03 17.00
N THR A 100 3.50 9.14 16.05
CA THR A 100 4.81 8.94 15.42
C THR A 100 4.79 9.38 13.97
N ALA A 101 5.84 10.07 13.53
CA ALA A 101 5.98 10.45 12.13
C ALA A 101 5.89 9.21 11.21
N PHE A 102 4.95 9.26 10.27
CA PHE A 102 4.75 8.17 9.33
C PHE A 102 5.76 8.27 8.18
N THR A 103 6.43 7.18 7.92
CA THR A 103 7.36 7.06 6.78
C THR A 103 6.96 5.90 5.87
N LYS A 104 6.68 4.75 6.45
CA LYS A 104 6.23 3.56 5.72
C LYS A 104 5.48 2.61 6.64
N ALA A 105 4.67 1.77 6.04
CA ALA A 105 4.02 0.65 6.72
C ALA A 105 4.06 -0.59 5.84
N ARG A 106 3.97 -1.76 6.46
CA ARG A 106 3.94 -3.06 5.78
C ARG A 106 2.71 -3.83 6.22
N TYR A 107 2.07 -4.48 5.28
CA TYR A 107 0.82 -5.20 5.47
C TYR A 107 0.92 -6.59 4.85
N THR A 108 0.29 -7.55 5.48
CA THR A 108 0.25 -8.93 5.00
C THR A 108 -1.16 -9.48 4.84
N THR A 109 -2.14 -8.82 5.46
CA THR A 109 -3.50 -9.34 5.59
C THR A 109 -4.53 -8.28 5.23
N ALA A 110 -5.59 -8.69 4.54
CA ALA A 110 -6.75 -7.84 4.31
C ALA A 110 -7.37 -7.39 5.63
N GLY A 111 -7.81 -6.15 5.69
CA GLY A 111 -8.38 -5.53 6.89
C GLY A 111 -7.38 -4.75 7.73
N GLU A 112 -6.07 -4.90 7.50
CA GLU A 112 -5.07 -4.07 8.16
C GLU A 112 -5.18 -2.62 7.71
N GLU A 113 -5.03 -1.70 8.65
CA GLU A 113 -5.13 -0.27 8.38
C GLU A 113 -4.16 0.57 9.23
N THR A 114 -3.84 1.75 8.75
CA THR A 114 -3.07 2.77 9.46
C THR A 114 -3.79 4.10 9.35
N VAL A 115 -4.24 4.65 10.47
CA VAL A 115 -4.89 5.96 10.52
C VAL A 115 -3.82 7.04 10.53
N LEU A 116 -3.98 8.03 9.67
CA LEU A 116 -3.03 9.14 9.51
C LEU A 116 -3.66 10.47 9.91
N GLY A 117 -2.85 11.30 10.55
CA GLY A 117 -3.17 12.68 10.86
C GLY A 117 -2.13 13.64 10.30
N ILE A 118 -2.52 14.89 10.10
CA ILE A 118 -1.61 15.98 9.74
C ILE A 118 -1.52 16.93 10.92
N THR A 119 -0.29 17.35 11.25
CA THR A 119 -0.05 18.36 12.26
C THR A 119 0.76 19.53 11.70
N ILE A 120 0.36 20.73 12.06
CA ILE A 120 1.03 21.97 11.70
C ILE A 120 1.23 22.80 12.97
N ASP A 121 2.46 23.23 13.19
CA ASP A 121 2.78 24.06 14.31
C ASP A 121 2.15 25.45 14.19
N ARG A 122 1.63 25.97 15.29
CA ARG A 122 0.99 27.29 15.35
C ARG A 122 1.89 28.42 14.88
N GLU A 123 3.18 28.37 15.20
CA GLU A 123 4.13 29.40 14.78
C GLU A 123 4.37 29.38 13.26
N SER A 124 4.27 28.19 12.65
CA SER A 124 4.34 28.06 11.20
C SER A 124 3.15 28.76 10.51
N TRP A 125 1.94 28.62 11.07
CA TRP A 125 0.76 29.35 10.61
C TRP A 125 0.93 30.87 10.69
N LYS A 126 1.46 31.38 11.81
CA LYS A 126 1.64 32.80 12.05
C LYS A 126 2.66 33.44 11.11
N LYS A 127 3.69 32.71 10.72
CA LYS A 127 4.75 33.21 9.84
C LYS A 127 4.39 33.13 8.37
N ALA A 128 3.38 32.37 8.00
CA ALA A 128 3.01 32.16 6.61
C ALA A 128 2.40 33.44 6.00
N PRO A 129 2.93 33.93 4.88
CA PRO A 129 2.27 34.98 4.12
C PRO A 129 0.87 34.57 3.67
N SER A 130 -0.03 35.52 3.51
CA SER A 130 -1.36 35.24 3.00
C SER A 130 -1.31 34.64 1.58
N GLY A 131 -2.13 33.66 1.29
CA GLY A 131 -2.19 33.00 -0.01
C GLY A 131 -2.78 31.60 0.08
N SER A 132 -2.84 30.93 -1.06
CA SER A 132 -3.18 29.52 -1.15
C SER A 132 -1.93 28.67 -1.08
N TYR A 133 -2.00 27.60 -0.33
CA TYR A 133 -0.89 26.67 -0.14
C TYR A 133 -1.30 25.26 -0.54
N ALA A 134 -0.39 24.52 -1.14
CA ALA A 134 -0.61 23.12 -1.50
C ALA A 134 0.69 22.32 -1.43
N ASP A 135 0.53 21.03 -1.24
CA ASP A 135 1.59 20.04 -1.39
C ASP A 135 1.02 18.78 -2.05
N THR A 136 1.89 18.01 -2.67
CA THR A 136 1.57 16.72 -3.24
C THR A 136 2.23 15.63 -2.43
N VAL A 137 1.42 14.74 -1.89
CA VAL A 137 1.85 13.57 -1.14
C VAL A 137 1.70 12.34 -2.02
N ILE A 138 2.75 11.53 -2.11
CA ILE A 138 2.76 10.29 -2.87
C ILE A 138 2.83 9.11 -1.90
N PHE A 139 1.90 8.17 -2.02
CA PHE A 139 1.97 6.88 -1.37
C PHE A 139 2.46 5.86 -2.39
N GLN A 140 3.71 5.46 -2.28
CA GLN A 140 4.30 4.45 -3.15
C GLN A 140 4.00 3.06 -2.60
N ILE A 141 3.30 2.26 -3.39
CA ILE A 141 2.91 0.90 -3.02
C ILE A 141 3.79 -0.08 -3.76
N SER A 142 4.40 -1.01 -3.04
CA SER A 142 5.28 -2.03 -3.60
C SER A 142 5.06 -3.39 -2.95
N TYR A 143 5.38 -4.43 -3.67
CA TYR A 143 5.32 -5.82 -3.22
C TYR A 143 6.76 -6.31 -2.98
N VAL A 144 7.10 -6.56 -1.74
CA VAL A 144 8.49 -6.78 -1.30
C VAL A 144 8.61 -7.97 -0.36
N ASP A 145 9.83 -8.40 -0.09
CA ASP A 145 10.08 -9.40 0.92
C ASP A 145 9.79 -8.85 2.33
N ALA A 146 9.15 -9.66 3.15
CA ALA A 146 8.75 -9.24 4.49
C ALA A 146 9.94 -9.05 5.45
N THR A 147 11.09 -9.62 5.12
CA THR A 147 12.31 -9.63 5.95
C THR A 147 13.28 -8.49 5.66
N ASP A 148 13.01 -7.65 4.69
CA ASP A 148 13.89 -6.52 4.31
C ASP A 148 13.71 -5.28 5.20
#